data_ad2af3d87f092fe93a726156a7428a0e
#
_entry.id   ad2af3d87f092fe93a726156a7428a0e
#
_cell.length_a   1.000
_cell.length_b   1.000
_cell.length_c   1.000
_cell.angle_alpha   90.00
_cell.angle_beta   90.00
_cell.angle_gamma   90.00
#
_symmetry.space_group_name_H-M   'P 1'
#
loop_
_entity.id
_entity.type
_entity.pdbx_description
1 polymer ?
#
loop_
_entity_poly.entity_id
_entity_poly.type
_entity_poly.pdbx_seq_one_letter_code
_entity_poly.pdbx_strand_id
1 'polypeptide(L)'
;VAHENTVLLQTTMGAVAVTEQAIVNEAHHRGMIVPSRPRRDDTVNSQAAGAYVAYPKKGLHEWIGSMDINSLYPSTIRALNMGPETIVGQLRQDYTKEEIDEKMAKGSSFAAAWEGKFGSNEYEFVMSKDRANDIIIDWEDGHTDVLSGAQIYELIFESNQPWMLSANGTIFTHEQDGVIPGLLKRWYAERKDMQKKLKEAIDAGNDIEEEYWDKRQ
;
A
#
# COMPACT_ATOMS: atom_id res chain seq x y z
N VAL A 1 11.75 17.28 -13.96
CA VAL A 1 10.41 17.01 -13.35
C VAL A 1 9.29 17.48 -14.31
N ALA A 2 9.19 18.81 -14.65
CA ALA A 2 8.09 19.32 -15.49
C ALA A 2 8.00 18.61 -16.84
N HIS A 3 9.11 18.50 -17.54
CA HIS A 3 9.18 17.87 -18.87
C HIS A 3 8.88 16.36 -18.79
N GLU A 4 9.44 15.67 -17.85
CA GLU A 4 9.27 14.21 -17.68
C GLU A 4 7.83 13.81 -17.34
N ASN A 5 7.11 14.66 -16.60
CA ASN A 5 5.74 14.39 -16.20
C ASN A 5 4.69 15.17 -17.01
N THR A 6 5.11 15.86 -18.09
CA THR A 6 4.23 16.64 -18.99
C THR A 6 3.32 17.61 -18.23
N VAL A 7 3.87 18.32 -17.25
CA VAL A 7 3.16 19.31 -16.44
C VAL A 7 3.74 20.72 -16.67
N LEU A 8 2.94 21.74 -16.34
CA LEU A 8 3.43 23.11 -16.35
C LEU A 8 4.45 23.31 -15.22
N LEU A 9 5.41 24.22 -15.44
CA LEU A 9 6.46 24.51 -14.46
C LEU A 9 5.88 24.87 -13.07
N GLN A 10 4.84 25.69 -13.04
CA GLN A 10 4.16 26.06 -11.79
C GLN A 10 3.50 24.86 -11.08
N THR A 11 3.11 23.81 -11.80
CA THR A 11 2.51 22.59 -11.24
C THR A 11 3.54 21.78 -10.46
N THR A 12 4.84 21.91 -10.79
CA THR A 12 5.91 21.18 -10.10
C THR A 12 6.09 21.57 -8.64
N MET A 13 5.50 22.70 -8.22
CA MET A 13 5.48 23.10 -6.82
C MET A 13 4.52 22.27 -5.96
N GLY A 14 3.63 21.49 -6.59
CA GLY A 14 2.66 20.61 -5.91
C GLY A 14 2.96 19.13 -6.15
N ALA A 15 3.56 18.44 -5.18
CA ALA A 15 3.93 17.02 -5.32
C ALA A 15 2.75 16.12 -5.70
N VAL A 16 1.55 16.39 -5.16
CA VAL A 16 0.33 15.61 -5.46
C VAL A 16 -0.04 15.70 -6.95
N ALA A 17 -0.06 16.91 -7.52
CA ALA A 17 -0.43 17.13 -8.92
C ALA A 17 0.60 16.50 -9.89
N VAL A 18 1.88 16.55 -9.56
CA VAL A 18 2.94 15.90 -10.34
C VAL A 18 2.80 14.39 -10.31
N THR A 19 2.59 13.82 -9.11
CA THR A 19 2.44 12.37 -8.94
C THR A 19 1.20 11.85 -9.67
N GLU A 20 0.08 12.56 -9.55
CA GLU A 20 -1.15 12.21 -10.27
C GLU A 20 -0.93 12.19 -11.79
N GLN A 21 -0.28 13.23 -12.34
CA GLN A 21 0.00 13.27 -13.76
C GLN A 21 0.96 12.15 -14.22
N ALA A 22 1.94 11.81 -13.40
CA ALA A 22 2.83 10.67 -13.67
C ALA A 22 2.05 9.35 -13.76
N ILE A 23 1.09 9.13 -12.85
CA ILE A 23 0.23 7.94 -12.86
C ILE A 23 -0.67 7.93 -14.11
N VAL A 24 -1.27 9.08 -14.46
CA VAL A 24 -2.09 9.20 -15.66
C VAL A 24 -1.27 8.90 -16.92
N ASN A 25 -0.06 9.44 -17.02
CA ASN A 25 0.83 9.17 -18.16
C ASN A 25 1.17 7.68 -18.26
N GLU A 26 1.52 7.04 -17.15
CA GLU A 26 1.82 5.59 -17.11
C GLU A 26 0.61 4.76 -17.53
N ALA A 27 -0.59 5.09 -17.03
CA ALA A 27 -1.83 4.41 -17.41
C ALA A 27 -2.10 4.55 -18.91
N HIS A 28 -1.95 5.75 -19.47
CA HIS A 28 -2.10 5.99 -20.91
C HIS A 28 -1.08 5.22 -21.75
N HIS A 29 0.19 5.14 -21.32
CA HIS A 29 1.20 4.32 -22.00
C HIS A 29 0.83 2.84 -22.03
N ARG A 30 0.09 2.37 -21.04
CA ARG A 30 -0.44 0.99 -21.00
C ARG A 30 -1.79 0.84 -21.72
N GLY A 31 -2.30 1.89 -22.36
CA GLY A 31 -3.59 1.89 -23.03
C GLY A 31 -4.80 1.88 -22.10
N MET A 32 -4.63 2.23 -20.83
CA MET A 32 -5.68 2.27 -19.84
C MET A 32 -6.36 3.64 -19.80
N ILE A 33 -7.67 3.64 -19.54
CA ILE A 33 -8.48 4.85 -19.37
C ILE A 33 -8.54 5.20 -17.90
N VAL A 34 -8.08 6.39 -17.55
CA VAL A 34 -8.17 6.90 -16.17
C VAL A 34 -9.53 7.59 -15.99
N PRO A 35 -10.29 7.26 -14.93
CA PRO A 35 -11.58 7.91 -14.67
C PRO A 35 -11.41 9.39 -14.37
N SER A 36 -12.43 10.19 -14.72
CA SER A 36 -12.47 11.60 -14.38
C SER A 36 -12.52 11.81 -12.88
N ARG A 37 -11.93 12.90 -12.39
CA ARG A 37 -12.03 13.26 -10.98
C ARG A 37 -13.50 13.42 -10.57
N PRO A 38 -13.92 12.84 -9.43
CA PRO A 38 -15.26 13.10 -8.88
C PRO A 38 -15.39 14.59 -8.55
N ARG A 39 -16.61 15.12 -8.69
CA ARG A 39 -16.88 16.49 -8.24
C ARG A 39 -16.77 16.58 -6.72
N ARG A 40 -16.43 17.76 -6.20
CA ARG A 40 -16.25 17.99 -4.76
C ARG A 40 -17.45 17.57 -3.92
N ASP A 41 -18.65 17.71 -4.48
CA ASP A 41 -19.92 17.37 -3.82
C ASP A 41 -20.22 15.87 -3.80
N ASP A 42 -19.54 15.09 -4.68
CA ASP A 42 -19.69 13.63 -4.76
C ASP A 42 -18.68 12.89 -3.86
N THR A 43 -17.74 13.61 -3.26
CA THR A 43 -16.78 13.00 -2.32
C THR A 43 -17.45 12.83 -0.95
N VAL A 44 -17.95 11.63 -0.71
CA VAL A 44 -18.26 11.19 0.65
C VAL A 44 -16.97 11.32 1.47
N ASN A 45 -17.05 11.97 2.64
CA ASN A 45 -15.94 12.10 3.58
C ASN A 45 -15.50 10.73 4.11
N SER A 46 -14.85 9.92 3.27
CA SER A 46 -14.13 8.73 3.72
C SER A 46 -12.74 9.16 4.19
N GLN A 47 -12.66 9.59 5.42
CA GLN A 47 -11.38 9.87 6.05
C GLN A 47 -10.73 8.52 6.37
N ALA A 48 -9.67 8.17 5.63
CA ALA A 48 -8.85 7.02 5.99
C ALA A 48 -8.26 7.24 7.39
N ALA A 49 -8.25 6.18 8.21
CA ALA A 49 -7.62 6.24 9.53
C ALA A 49 -6.14 6.62 9.39
N GLY A 50 -5.68 7.55 10.21
CA GLY A 50 -4.28 7.95 10.24
C GLY A 50 -3.39 6.86 10.82
N ALA A 51 -2.07 7.06 10.75
CA ALA A 51 -1.10 6.15 11.33
C ALA A 51 -1.22 6.09 12.87
N TYR A 52 -1.03 4.91 13.42
CA TYR A 52 -0.91 4.76 14.87
C TYR A 52 0.41 5.35 15.35
N VAL A 53 0.34 6.23 16.34
CA VAL A 53 1.52 6.80 17.01
C VAL A 53 1.49 6.39 18.48
N ALA A 54 2.43 5.52 18.85
CA ALA A 54 2.54 5.08 20.24
C ALA A 54 2.99 6.23 21.15
N TYR A 55 2.42 6.30 22.35
CA TYR A 55 2.88 7.23 23.37
C TYR A 55 4.29 6.82 23.86
N PRO A 56 5.25 7.76 23.91
CA PRO A 56 6.59 7.46 24.38
C PRO A 56 6.58 7.09 25.87
N LYS A 57 7.30 6.03 26.22
CA LYS A 57 7.57 5.70 27.62
C LYS A 57 8.62 6.69 28.14
N LYS A 58 8.25 7.54 29.10
CA LYS A 58 9.16 8.51 29.72
C LYS A 58 10.17 7.81 30.61
N GLY A 59 11.41 8.26 30.61
CA GLY A 59 12.48 7.77 31.46
C GLY A 59 13.81 7.59 30.72
N LEU A 60 14.83 7.16 31.47
CA LEU A 60 16.10 6.74 30.91
C LEU A 60 15.98 5.26 30.51
N HIS A 61 16.34 4.96 29.28
CA HIS A 61 16.33 3.60 28.73
C HIS A 61 17.73 3.23 28.27
N GLU A 62 18.18 2.04 28.65
CA GLU A 62 19.47 1.50 28.22
C GLU A 62 19.25 0.44 27.12
N TRP A 63 20.25 0.22 26.29
CA TRP A 63 20.26 -0.80 25.24
C TRP A 63 19.14 -0.64 24.20
N ILE A 64 18.95 0.59 23.71
CA ILE A 64 17.94 0.89 22.71
C ILE A 64 18.48 0.60 21.30
N GLY A 65 17.77 -0.25 20.56
CA GLY A 65 17.94 -0.43 19.12
C GLY A 65 16.85 0.33 18.35
N SER A 66 17.23 1.02 17.27
CA SER A 66 16.27 1.67 16.37
C SER A 66 16.38 1.05 14.98
N MET A 67 15.22 0.69 14.41
CA MET A 67 15.12 0.23 13.03
C MET A 67 14.10 1.08 12.28
N ASP A 68 14.46 1.50 11.07
CA ASP A 68 13.57 2.24 10.17
C ASP A 68 13.37 1.47 8.85
N ILE A 69 12.15 1.48 8.35
CA ILE A 69 11.82 0.83 7.08
C ILE A 69 11.97 1.86 5.96
N ASN A 70 12.96 1.65 5.10
CA ASN A 70 13.19 2.51 3.95
C ASN A 70 11.97 2.57 3.03
N SER A 71 11.44 3.81 2.85
CA SER A 71 10.32 4.05 1.93
C SER A 71 9.12 3.14 2.21
N LEU A 72 8.64 3.09 3.46
CA LEU A 72 7.59 2.15 3.92
C LEU A 72 6.40 2.06 2.96
N TYR A 73 5.72 3.17 2.64
CA TYR A 73 4.55 3.15 1.75
C TYR A 73 4.89 2.66 0.33
N PRO A 74 5.89 3.21 -0.39
CA PRO A 74 6.29 2.71 -1.70
C PRO A 74 6.69 1.24 -1.68
N SER A 75 7.37 0.78 -0.64
CA SER A 75 7.78 -0.61 -0.51
C SER A 75 6.59 -1.55 -0.31
N THR A 76 5.62 -1.16 0.52
CA THR A 76 4.39 -1.93 0.75
C THR A 76 3.54 -2.01 -0.51
N ILE A 77 3.33 -0.88 -1.21
CA ILE A 77 2.58 -0.83 -2.46
C ILE A 77 3.20 -1.78 -3.51
N ARG A 78 4.53 -1.78 -3.61
CA ARG A 78 5.25 -2.67 -4.54
C ARG A 78 5.19 -4.14 -4.12
N ALA A 79 5.34 -4.42 -2.82
CA ALA A 79 5.35 -5.78 -2.29
C ALA A 79 4.00 -6.48 -2.46
N LEU A 80 2.91 -5.75 -2.26
CA LEU A 80 1.55 -6.27 -2.43
C LEU A 80 1.00 -6.08 -3.85
N ASN A 81 1.73 -5.39 -4.71
CA ASN A 81 1.24 -4.98 -6.05
C ASN A 81 -0.08 -4.22 -5.99
N MET A 82 -0.19 -3.25 -5.06
CA MET A 82 -1.42 -2.53 -4.76
C MET A 82 -1.81 -1.57 -5.88
N GLY A 83 -2.86 -1.90 -6.60
CA GLY A 83 -3.47 -1.06 -7.63
C GLY A 83 -4.94 -1.45 -7.81
N PRO A 84 -5.83 -0.53 -8.24
CA PRO A 84 -7.23 -0.88 -8.48
C PRO A 84 -7.37 -1.99 -9.53
N GLU A 85 -6.49 -2.02 -10.52
CA GLU A 85 -6.45 -3.00 -11.60
C GLU A 85 -5.85 -4.36 -11.22
N THR A 86 -5.32 -4.48 -10.02
CA THR A 86 -4.71 -5.73 -9.51
C THR A 86 -5.53 -6.37 -8.41
N ILE A 87 -6.66 -5.76 -8.02
CA ILE A 87 -7.59 -6.35 -7.06
C ILE A 87 -8.28 -7.53 -7.72
N VAL A 88 -8.27 -8.68 -7.05
CA VAL A 88 -8.93 -9.92 -7.48
C VAL A 88 -10.17 -10.21 -6.63
N GLY A 89 -10.10 -9.88 -5.36
CA GLY A 89 -11.19 -10.10 -4.42
C GLY A 89 -10.98 -9.40 -3.08
N GLN A 90 -12.02 -9.41 -2.28
CA GLN A 90 -12.04 -8.80 -0.95
C GLN A 90 -12.67 -9.76 0.05
N LEU A 91 -11.95 -10.08 1.12
CA LEU A 91 -12.51 -10.78 2.26
C LEU A 91 -13.41 -9.83 3.05
N ARG A 92 -14.62 -10.27 3.38
CA ARG A 92 -15.49 -9.50 4.28
C ARG A 92 -15.05 -9.68 5.73
N GLN A 93 -15.04 -8.56 6.45
CA GLN A 93 -14.63 -8.49 7.86
C GLN A 93 -15.84 -8.58 8.82
N ASP A 94 -16.77 -9.47 8.59
CA ASP A 94 -17.97 -9.57 9.42
C ASP A 94 -17.64 -9.81 10.91
N TYR A 95 -16.63 -10.64 11.16
CA TYR A 95 -16.19 -10.95 12.52
C TYR A 95 -15.63 -9.76 13.29
N THR A 96 -14.77 -8.97 12.67
CA THR A 96 -14.16 -7.78 13.29
C THR A 96 -15.21 -6.73 13.61
N LYS A 97 -16.16 -6.53 12.70
CA LYS A 97 -17.25 -5.56 12.88
C LYS A 97 -18.11 -5.94 14.07
N GLU A 98 -18.56 -7.19 14.18
CA GLU A 98 -19.37 -7.68 15.29
C GLU A 98 -18.65 -7.51 16.62
N GLU A 99 -17.38 -7.86 16.71
CA GLU A 99 -16.59 -7.72 17.94
C GLU A 99 -16.38 -6.24 18.33
N ILE A 100 -16.13 -5.36 17.38
CA ILE A 100 -16.01 -3.92 17.62
C ILE A 100 -17.35 -3.36 18.10
N ASP A 101 -18.43 -3.70 17.42
CA ASP A 101 -19.79 -3.25 17.77
C ASP A 101 -20.17 -3.76 19.16
N GLU A 102 -19.83 -5.00 19.52
CA GLU A 102 -20.04 -5.57 20.85
C GLU A 102 -19.25 -4.83 21.94
N LYS A 103 -17.96 -4.53 21.70
CA LYS A 103 -17.12 -3.75 22.62
C LYS A 103 -17.66 -2.32 22.81
N MET A 104 -18.09 -1.68 21.71
CA MET A 104 -18.70 -0.35 21.79
C MET A 104 -20.03 -0.37 22.53
N ALA A 105 -20.87 -1.38 22.31
CA ALA A 105 -22.12 -1.58 23.05
C ALA A 105 -21.89 -1.80 24.56
N LYS A 106 -20.76 -2.38 24.95
CA LYS A 106 -20.31 -2.53 26.33
C LYS A 106 -19.69 -1.26 26.93
N GLY A 107 -19.69 -0.14 26.19
CA GLY A 107 -19.22 1.17 26.66
C GLY A 107 -17.74 1.45 26.43
N SER A 108 -17.04 0.66 25.63
CA SER A 108 -15.66 0.96 25.23
C SER A 108 -15.63 2.17 24.30
N SER A 109 -14.60 3.01 24.41
CA SER A 109 -14.36 4.05 23.40
C SER A 109 -13.98 3.43 22.07
N PHE A 110 -14.19 4.16 20.95
CA PHE A 110 -13.80 3.71 19.61
C PHE A 110 -12.33 3.27 19.56
N ALA A 111 -11.42 4.09 20.10
CA ALA A 111 -10.00 3.77 20.15
C ALA A 111 -9.69 2.48 20.93
N ALA A 112 -10.35 2.29 22.10
CA ALA A 112 -10.18 1.10 22.91
C ALA A 112 -10.79 -0.17 22.27
N ALA A 113 -11.89 -0.03 21.53
CA ALA A 113 -12.50 -1.14 20.81
C ALA A 113 -11.58 -1.65 19.66
N TRP A 114 -10.84 -0.75 19.03
CA TRP A 114 -9.88 -1.06 17.97
C TRP A 114 -8.46 -1.34 18.46
N GLU A 115 -8.18 -1.20 19.77
CA GLU A 115 -6.84 -1.45 20.31
C GLU A 115 -6.43 -2.93 20.12
N GLY A 116 -5.29 -3.15 19.49
CA GLY A 116 -4.78 -4.48 19.14
C GLY A 116 -5.44 -5.15 17.94
N LYS A 117 -6.35 -4.48 17.24
CA LYS A 117 -7.13 -4.99 16.11
C LYS A 117 -6.62 -4.45 14.76
N PHE A 118 -5.32 -4.30 14.60
CA PHE A 118 -4.73 -3.91 13.33
C PHE A 118 -4.39 -5.14 12.47
N GLY A 119 -5.40 -5.64 11.84
CA GLY A 119 -5.41 -6.34 10.57
C GLY A 119 -4.71 -7.70 10.48
N SER A 120 -3.42 -7.79 10.65
CA SER A 120 -2.69 -9.00 10.26
C SER A 120 -2.95 -10.22 11.16
N ASN A 121 -3.11 -10.01 12.46
CA ASN A 121 -3.27 -11.12 13.40
C ASN A 121 -4.65 -11.79 13.30
N GLU A 122 -5.68 -11.07 12.86
CA GLU A 122 -7.02 -11.64 12.70
C GLU A 122 -7.12 -12.51 11.47
N TYR A 123 -6.53 -12.09 10.34
CA TYR A 123 -6.51 -12.89 9.13
C TYR A 123 -5.69 -14.17 9.30
N GLU A 124 -4.52 -14.08 9.93
CA GLU A 124 -3.71 -15.25 10.26
C GLU A 124 -4.47 -16.21 11.19
N PHE A 125 -5.23 -15.68 12.15
CA PHE A 125 -6.03 -16.46 13.07
C PHE A 125 -7.29 -17.06 12.44
N VAL A 126 -7.97 -16.36 11.54
CA VAL A 126 -9.18 -16.79 10.82
C VAL A 126 -8.85 -17.78 9.70
N MET A 127 -7.70 -17.61 9.03
CA MET A 127 -7.27 -18.46 7.92
C MET A 127 -6.28 -19.55 8.33
N SER A 128 -6.22 -19.94 9.60
CA SER A 128 -5.37 -21.08 9.99
C SER A 128 -5.96 -22.38 9.45
N LYS A 129 -5.09 -23.35 9.12
CA LYS A 129 -5.48 -24.69 8.63
C LYS A 129 -6.50 -25.42 9.51
N ASP A 130 -6.61 -25.03 10.77
CA ASP A 130 -7.44 -25.70 11.78
C ASP A 130 -8.82 -25.04 11.98
N ARG A 131 -9.19 -24.01 11.20
CA ARG A 131 -10.42 -23.27 11.43
C ARG A 131 -11.50 -23.54 10.38
N ALA A 132 -12.68 -23.86 10.91
CA ALA A 132 -13.90 -24.12 10.14
C ALA A 132 -14.80 -22.89 10.00
N ASN A 133 -14.36 -21.69 10.37
CA ASN A 133 -15.17 -20.48 10.24
C ASN A 133 -15.42 -20.14 8.80
N ASP A 134 -16.66 -19.80 8.45
CA ASP A 134 -17.01 -19.33 7.13
C ASP A 134 -16.52 -17.91 6.92
N ILE A 135 -15.86 -17.69 5.79
CA ILE A 135 -15.35 -16.38 5.37
C ILE A 135 -15.96 -16.09 4.01
N ILE A 136 -16.50 -14.89 3.85
CA ILE A 136 -17.10 -14.43 2.61
C ILE A 136 -16.04 -13.70 1.79
N ILE A 137 -15.92 -14.08 0.51
CA ILE A 137 -15.08 -13.39 -0.47
C ILE A 137 -15.98 -12.80 -1.54
N ASP A 138 -15.84 -11.49 -1.76
CA ASP A 138 -16.41 -10.82 -2.93
C ASP A 138 -15.33 -10.72 -4.00
N TRP A 139 -15.55 -11.33 -5.16
CA TRP A 139 -14.62 -11.33 -6.29
C TRP A 139 -14.86 -10.13 -7.22
N GLU A 140 -13.83 -9.74 -7.97
CA GLU A 140 -13.89 -8.61 -8.91
C GLU A 140 -14.98 -8.80 -9.99
N ASP A 141 -15.22 -10.02 -10.43
CA ASP A 141 -16.25 -10.35 -11.42
C ASP A 141 -17.70 -10.27 -10.88
N GLY A 142 -17.87 -9.95 -9.60
CA GLY A 142 -19.13 -9.73 -8.92
C GLY A 142 -19.76 -11.00 -8.32
N HIS A 143 -19.11 -12.15 -8.40
CA HIS A 143 -19.59 -13.31 -7.64
C HIS A 143 -19.08 -13.29 -6.19
N THR A 144 -19.72 -14.05 -5.34
CA THR A 144 -19.39 -14.17 -3.91
C THR A 144 -19.29 -15.63 -3.54
N ASP A 145 -18.20 -16.00 -2.89
CA ASP A 145 -17.99 -17.32 -2.33
C ASP A 145 -18.04 -17.29 -0.79
N VAL A 146 -18.46 -18.40 -0.21
CA VAL A 146 -18.39 -18.66 1.23
C VAL A 146 -17.50 -19.87 1.44
N LEU A 147 -16.30 -19.64 1.98
CA LEU A 147 -15.27 -20.65 2.16
C LEU A 147 -14.86 -20.73 3.63
N SER A 148 -14.44 -21.91 4.08
CA SER A 148 -13.86 -22.04 5.40
C SER A 148 -12.48 -21.38 5.46
N GLY A 149 -12.04 -20.98 6.66
CA GLY A 149 -10.69 -20.42 6.87
C GLY A 149 -9.58 -21.32 6.35
N ALA A 150 -9.75 -22.65 6.43
CA ALA A 150 -8.82 -23.63 5.88
C ALA A 150 -8.77 -23.60 4.34
N GLN A 151 -9.93 -23.51 3.68
CA GLN A 151 -10.01 -23.42 2.21
C GLN A 151 -9.40 -22.11 1.69
N ILE A 152 -9.62 -21.00 2.39
CA ILE A 152 -8.99 -19.72 2.04
C ILE A 152 -7.49 -19.77 2.23
N TYR A 153 -7.01 -20.39 3.32
CA TYR A 153 -5.58 -20.59 3.54
C TYR A 153 -4.95 -21.37 2.38
N GLU A 154 -5.55 -22.51 1.99
CA GLU A 154 -5.10 -23.30 0.86
C GLU A 154 -5.12 -22.48 -0.45
N LEU A 155 -6.22 -21.75 -0.70
CA LEU A 155 -6.39 -20.93 -1.89
C LEU A 155 -5.33 -19.84 -2.03
N ILE A 156 -5.00 -19.14 -0.95
CA ILE A 156 -4.06 -18.00 -0.98
C ILE A 156 -2.59 -18.47 -0.88
N PHE A 157 -2.29 -19.44 -0.02
CA PHE A 157 -0.92 -19.77 0.32
C PHE A 157 -0.39 -21.08 -0.28
N GLU A 158 -1.27 -22.01 -0.69
CA GLU A 158 -0.86 -23.34 -1.15
C GLU A 158 -1.23 -23.64 -2.61
N SER A 159 -2.13 -22.86 -3.23
CA SER A 159 -2.63 -23.14 -4.60
C SER A 159 -1.69 -22.72 -5.73
N ASN A 160 -0.51 -22.13 -5.40
CA ASN A 160 0.42 -21.53 -6.37
C ASN A 160 -0.20 -20.42 -7.25
N GLN A 161 -1.31 -19.83 -6.82
CA GLN A 161 -1.84 -18.64 -7.48
C GLN A 161 -0.90 -17.46 -7.24
N PRO A 162 -0.72 -16.57 -8.21
CA PRO A 162 0.11 -15.38 -8.05
C PRO A 162 -0.62 -14.30 -7.23
N TRP A 163 -1.18 -14.69 -6.09
CA TRP A 163 -2.00 -13.81 -5.26
C TRP A 163 -1.30 -13.43 -3.96
N MET A 164 -1.59 -12.22 -3.51
CA MET A 164 -1.13 -11.67 -2.24
C MET A 164 -2.32 -11.12 -1.46
N LEU A 165 -2.40 -11.46 -0.19
CA LEU A 165 -3.41 -10.96 0.72
C LEU A 165 -2.85 -9.79 1.53
N SER A 166 -3.54 -8.66 1.51
CA SER A 166 -3.25 -7.53 2.39
C SER A 166 -3.91 -7.69 3.76
N ALA A 167 -3.40 -6.96 4.75
CA ALA A 167 -3.91 -7.03 6.12
C ALA A 167 -5.38 -6.62 6.28
N ASN A 168 -5.94 -5.85 5.35
CA ASN A 168 -7.37 -5.47 5.34
C ASN A 168 -8.25 -6.44 4.54
N GLY A 169 -7.70 -7.58 4.09
CA GLY A 169 -8.45 -8.62 3.39
C GLY A 169 -8.59 -8.43 1.88
N THR A 170 -7.92 -7.45 1.29
CA THR A 170 -7.89 -7.31 -0.18
C THR A 170 -6.88 -8.27 -0.77
N ILE A 171 -7.30 -9.00 -1.80
CA ILE A 171 -6.46 -9.94 -2.56
C ILE A 171 -5.99 -9.24 -3.82
N PHE A 172 -4.67 -9.19 -4.03
CA PHE A 172 -4.03 -8.61 -5.22
C PHE A 172 -3.36 -9.69 -6.05
N THR A 173 -3.42 -9.56 -7.37
CA THR A 173 -2.68 -10.45 -8.28
C THR A 173 -1.26 -9.91 -8.55
N HIS A 174 -0.33 -10.83 -8.76
CA HIS A 174 1.04 -10.58 -9.21
C HIS A 174 1.32 -11.10 -10.63
N GLU A 175 0.28 -11.37 -11.42
CA GLU A 175 0.45 -11.78 -12.83
C GLU A 175 1.15 -10.70 -13.66
N GLN A 176 0.85 -9.43 -13.36
CA GLN A 176 1.48 -8.28 -13.98
C GLN A 176 1.67 -7.15 -12.96
N ASP A 177 2.69 -6.33 -13.14
CA ASP A 177 2.89 -5.15 -12.30
C ASP A 177 1.74 -4.16 -12.51
N GLY A 178 1.07 -3.73 -11.44
CA GLY A 178 0.09 -2.64 -11.47
C GLY A 178 0.69 -1.32 -11.96
N VAL A 179 -0.15 -0.34 -12.29
CA VAL A 179 0.29 0.98 -12.79
C VAL A 179 1.18 1.67 -11.76
N ILE A 180 0.67 1.82 -10.53
CA ILE A 180 1.41 2.49 -9.44
C ILE A 180 2.60 1.65 -8.98
N PRO A 181 2.48 0.35 -8.69
CA PRO A 181 3.62 -0.49 -8.33
C PRO A 181 4.73 -0.51 -9.37
N GLY A 182 4.39 -0.62 -10.65
CA GLY A 182 5.34 -0.60 -11.75
C GLY A 182 6.07 0.74 -11.88
N LEU A 183 5.33 1.86 -11.74
CA LEU A 183 5.91 3.20 -11.72
C LEU A 183 6.89 3.38 -10.56
N LEU A 184 6.49 2.97 -9.35
CA LEU A 184 7.35 3.05 -8.17
C LEU A 184 8.58 2.14 -8.27
N LYS A 185 8.45 0.96 -8.89
CA LYS A 185 9.57 0.05 -9.14
C LYS A 185 10.61 0.68 -10.07
N ARG A 186 10.15 1.32 -11.15
CA ARG A 186 11.00 2.04 -12.09
C ARG A 186 11.70 3.21 -11.41
N TRP A 187 10.97 4.10 -10.74
CA TRP A 187 11.54 5.26 -10.04
C TRP A 187 12.54 4.87 -8.95
N TYR A 188 12.27 3.79 -8.23
CA TYR A 188 13.21 3.30 -7.23
C TYR A 188 14.52 2.81 -7.87
N ALA A 189 14.44 2.10 -8.99
CA ALA A 189 15.61 1.64 -9.73
C ALA A 189 16.42 2.82 -10.30
N GLU A 190 15.75 3.79 -10.92
CA GLU A 190 16.37 5.01 -11.45
C GLU A 190 17.06 5.81 -10.33
N ARG A 191 16.39 5.99 -9.19
CA ARG A 191 16.99 6.67 -8.03
C ARG A 191 18.26 5.95 -7.54
N LYS A 192 18.24 4.62 -7.48
CA LYS A 192 19.43 3.84 -7.08
C LYS A 192 20.58 3.99 -8.07
N ASP A 193 20.29 4.03 -9.36
CA ASP A 193 21.30 4.29 -10.40
C ASP A 193 21.88 5.70 -10.26
N MET A 194 21.04 6.72 -10.05
CA MET A 194 21.50 8.09 -9.81
C MET A 194 22.35 8.20 -8.56
N GLN A 195 21.98 7.56 -7.46
CA GLN A 195 22.78 7.50 -6.22
C GLN A 195 24.14 6.84 -6.43
N LYS A 196 24.18 5.79 -7.27
CA LYS A 196 25.45 5.14 -7.62
C LYS A 196 26.36 6.10 -8.41
N LYS A 197 25.81 6.76 -9.43
CA LYS A 197 26.54 7.72 -10.25
C LYS A 197 27.03 8.93 -9.43
N LEU A 198 26.20 9.42 -8.52
CA LEU A 198 26.61 10.47 -7.57
C LEU A 198 27.83 10.03 -6.75
N LYS A 199 27.77 8.82 -6.20
CA LYS A 199 28.91 8.29 -5.43
C LYS A 199 30.18 8.16 -6.29
N GLU A 200 30.06 7.66 -7.51
CA GLU A 200 31.17 7.56 -8.46
C GLU A 200 31.78 8.93 -8.79
N ALA A 201 30.94 9.97 -8.93
CA ALA A 201 31.38 11.35 -9.17
C ALA A 201 32.16 11.92 -7.96
N ILE A 202 31.63 11.71 -6.75
CA ILE A 202 32.30 12.10 -5.49
C ILE A 202 33.67 11.40 -5.37
N ASP A 203 33.71 10.08 -5.58
CA ASP A 203 34.95 9.28 -5.49
C ASP A 203 36.00 9.69 -6.55
N ALA A 204 35.53 10.21 -7.70
CA ALA A 204 36.38 10.73 -8.79
C ALA A 204 36.80 12.20 -8.60
N GLY A 205 36.22 12.92 -7.62
CA GLY A 205 36.44 14.36 -7.40
C GLY A 205 35.92 15.23 -8.56
N ASN A 206 34.83 14.82 -9.21
CA ASN A 206 34.23 15.54 -10.33
C ASN A 206 33.03 16.38 -9.82
N ASP A 207 33.31 17.60 -9.39
CA ASP A 207 32.33 18.52 -8.81
C ASP A 207 31.12 18.80 -9.75
N ILE A 208 31.33 18.79 -11.07
CA ILE A 208 30.28 19.07 -12.06
C ILE A 208 29.29 17.91 -12.12
N GLU A 209 29.80 16.68 -12.18
CA GLU A 209 28.94 15.49 -12.18
C GLU A 209 28.30 15.26 -10.82
N GLU A 210 28.99 15.55 -9.73
CA GLU A 210 28.43 15.51 -8.38
C GLU A 210 27.20 16.42 -8.28
N GLU A 211 27.34 17.72 -8.62
CA GLU A 211 26.21 18.67 -8.63
C GLU A 211 25.07 18.24 -9.56
N TYR A 212 25.39 17.67 -10.71
CA TYR A 212 24.40 17.18 -11.68
C TYR A 212 23.58 16.01 -11.13
N TRP A 213 24.23 14.99 -10.55
CA TRP A 213 23.56 13.80 -10.03
C TRP A 213 22.85 14.07 -8.71
N ASP A 214 23.39 14.95 -7.87
CA ASP A 214 22.72 15.38 -6.63
C ASP A 214 21.37 16.05 -6.90
N LYS A 215 21.27 16.90 -7.93
CA LYS A 215 20.03 17.55 -8.31
C LYS A 215 19.00 16.61 -8.97
N ARG A 216 19.41 15.44 -9.45
CA ARG A 216 18.52 14.51 -10.17
C ARG A 216 17.93 13.41 -9.29
N GLN A 217 18.51 13.11 -8.15
CA GLN A 217 17.97 12.10 -7.25
C GLN A 217 16.82 12.65 -6.39
#